data_a79db6e1d71093664ae5ab7b451bf09a
#
_entry.id   a79db6e1d71093664ae5ab7b451bf09a
#
_cell.length_a   1.000
_cell.length_b   1.000
_cell.length_c   1.000
_cell.angle_alpha   90.00
_cell.angle_beta   90.00
_cell.angle_gamma   90.00
#
_symmetry.space_group_name_H-M   'P 1'
#
loop_
_entity.id
_entity.type
_entity.pdbx_description
1 polymer ?
#
loop_
_entity_poly.entity_id
_entity_poly.type
_entity_poly.pdbx_seq_one_letter_code
_entity_poly.pdbx_strand_id
1 'polypeptide(L)'
;MKESIMTNNKGFSYEAFEKEIVPHKDALYNFALKLTGNSEDSDDLLQETLLRAFRFFDQFEQGTNAKAWLFRIMKNSFINDYRKMSREPNKVDYDDIQNFYENI
;
A
#
# COMPACT_ATOMS: atom_id res chain seq x y z
N MET A 1 13.06 26.89 -8.26
CA MET A 1 13.54 25.91 -8.80
C MET A 1 13.65 24.68 -8.10
N LYS A 2 13.53 24.59 -6.84
CA LYS A 2 13.56 23.38 -6.19
C LYS A 2 12.45 22.53 -6.54
N GLU A 3 11.29 23.11 -6.73
CA GLU A 3 10.20 22.29 -7.09
C GLU A 3 10.43 21.71 -8.42
N SER A 4 11.17 22.39 -9.24
CA SER A 4 11.41 21.83 -10.54
C SER A 4 12.30 20.61 -10.41
N ILE A 5 13.12 20.56 -9.40
CA ILE A 5 13.89 19.38 -9.19
C ILE A 5 13.00 18.21 -8.88
N MET A 6 12.02 18.41 -8.01
CA MET A 6 11.15 17.35 -7.70
C MET A 6 10.34 16.91 -8.87
N THR A 7 9.80 17.83 -9.62
CA THR A 7 8.93 17.46 -10.70
C THR A 7 9.67 16.90 -11.87
N ASN A 8 10.93 17.27 -12.02
CA ASN A 8 11.66 16.77 -13.16
C ASN A 8 12.28 15.45 -12.96
N ASN A 9 12.43 15.04 -11.75
CA ASN A 9 13.07 13.82 -11.49
C ASN A 9 12.26 12.68 -11.95
N LYS A 10 12.59 12.09 -13.07
CA LYS A 10 11.91 10.93 -13.60
C LYS A 10 10.46 11.17 -13.89
N GLY A 11 10.08 12.41 -14.14
CA GLY A 11 8.71 12.69 -14.43
C GLY A 11 7.78 12.63 -13.25
N PHE A 12 8.32 12.55 -12.06
CA PHE A 12 7.50 12.45 -10.87
C PHE A 12 6.87 13.79 -10.55
N SER A 13 5.61 13.76 -10.11
CA SER A 13 4.94 14.95 -9.65
C SER A 13 3.95 14.55 -8.59
N TYR A 14 3.85 15.38 -7.57
CA TYR A 14 2.93 15.10 -6.50
C TYR A 14 1.50 15.13 -7.01
N GLU A 15 1.22 15.99 -7.95
CA GLU A 15 -0.10 16.04 -8.55
C GLU A 15 -0.46 14.74 -9.23
N ALA A 16 0.49 14.18 -9.98
CA ALA A 16 0.24 12.91 -10.64
C ALA A 16 0.01 11.82 -9.61
N PHE A 17 0.77 11.84 -8.54
CA PHE A 17 0.61 10.87 -7.49
C PHE A 17 -0.78 10.97 -6.88
N GLU A 18 -1.20 12.18 -6.53
CA GLU A 18 -2.51 12.35 -5.94
C GLU A 18 -3.61 11.88 -6.87
N LYS A 19 -3.50 12.23 -8.13
CA LYS A 19 -4.51 11.88 -9.08
C LYS A 19 -4.69 10.38 -9.22
N GLU A 20 -3.58 9.66 -9.20
CA GLU A 20 -3.64 8.22 -9.36
C GLU A 20 -4.04 7.50 -8.07
N ILE A 21 -3.71 8.07 -6.93
CA ILE A 21 -3.81 7.35 -5.68
C ILE A 21 -5.06 7.70 -4.87
N VAL A 22 -5.39 8.98 -4.81
CA VAL A 22 -6.48 9.42 -3.93
C VAL A 22 -7.80 8.71 -4.21
N PRO A 23 -8.18 8.47 -5.46
CA PRO A 23 -9.45 7.79 -5.70
C PRO A 23 -9.55 6.40 -5.08
N HIS A 24 -8.42 5.81 -4.72
CA HIS A 24 -8.44 4.46 -4.20
C HIS A 24 -8.28 4.39 -2.68
N LYS A 25 -8.27 5.53 -2.01
CA LYS A 25 -8.01 5.52 -0.57
C LYS A 25 -9.07 4.78 0.21
N ASP A 26 -10.33 4.97 -0.16
CA ASP A 26 -11.40 4.28 0.56
C ASP A 26 -11.32 2.79 0.39
N ALA A 27 -11.04 2.34 -0.83
CA ALA A 27 -10.91 0.91 -1.08
C ALA A 27 -9.72 0.34 -0.31
N LEU A 28 -8.63 1.11 -0.25
CA LEU A 28 -7.46 0.68 0.49
C LEU A 28 -7.76 0.58 1.98
N TYR A 29 -8.49 1.55 2.52
CA TYR A 29 -8.81 1.51 3.92
C TYR A 29 -9.67 0.30 4.25
N ASN A 30 -10.66 0.02 3.40
CA ASN A 30 -11.49 -1.15 3.62
C ASN A 30 -10.69 -2.44 3.56
N PHE A 31 -9.74 -2.51 2.65
CA PHE A 31 -8.87 -3.67 2.58
C PHE A 31 -8.02 -3.77 3.84
N ALA A 32 -7.50 -2.65 4.31
CA ALA A 32 -6.71 -2.64 5.54
C ALA A 32 -7.55 -3.12 6.73
N LEU A 33 -8.81 -2.71 6.78
CA LEU A 33 -9.68 -3.16 7.86
C LEU A 33 -9.86 -4.67 7.84
N LYS A 34 -10.01 -5.22 6.64
CA LYS A 34 -10.16 -6.67 6.54
C LYS A 34 -8.90 -7.40 6.96
N LEU A 35 -7.75 -6.81 6.68
CA LEU A 35 -6.50 -7.45 7.03
C LEU A 35 -6.19 -7.34 8.52
N THR A 36 -6.44 -6.17 9.10
CA THR A 36 -6.01 -5.92 10.48
C THR A 36 -7.10 -6.16 11.52
N GLY A 37 -8.33 -5.93 11.13
CA GLY A 37 -9.44 -6.17 12.04
C GLY A 37 -9.80 -5.01 12.94
N ASN A 38 -9.08 -3.91 12.90
CA ASN A 38 -9.42 -2.76 13.72
C ASN A 38 -8.96 -1.47 13.05
N SER A 39 -9.56 -0.36 13.45
CA SER A 39 -9.34 0.89 12.75
C SER A 39 -7.96 1.48 13.03
N GLU A 40 -7.45 1.26 14.22
CA GLU A 40 -6.16 1.83 14.57
C GLU A 40 -5.05 1.24 13.71
N ASP A 41 -5.01 -0.07 13.62
CA ASP A 41 -4.01 -0.73 12.80
C ASP A 41 -4.26 -0.48 11.32
N SER A 42 -5.52 -0.31 10.94
CA SER A 42 -5.84 -0.01 9.55
C SER A 42 -5.32 1.34 9.13
N ASP A 43 -5.44 2.33 10.02
CA ASP A 43 -4.89 3.65 9.72
C ASP A 43 -3.39 3.58 9.53
N ASP A 44 -2.71 2.84 10.38
CA ASP A 44 -1.27 2.70 10.28
C ASP A 44 -0.88 2.02 8.99
N LEU A 45 -1.61 0.96 8.65
CA LEU A 45 -1.30 0.23 7.42
C LEU A 45 -1.57 1.07 6.20
N LEU A 46 -2.64 1.85 6.23
CA LEU A 46 -2.95 2.73 5.11
C LEU A 46 -1.85 3.78 4.94
N GLN A 47 -1.41 4.38 6.04
CA GLN A 47 -0.36 5.36 5.96
C GLN A 47 0.93 4.78 5.42
N GLU A 48 1.29 3.61 5.91
CA GLU A 48 2.51 2.97 5.43
C GLU A 48 2.41 2.66 3.94
N THR A 49 1.23 2.20 3.51
CA THR A 49 1.02 1.88 2.10
C THR A 49 1.18 3.12 1.25
N LEU A 50 0.59 4.22 1.69
CA LEU A 50 0.68 5.46 0.92
C LEU A 50 2.10 6.01 0.88
N LEU A 51 2.82 5.88 1.98
CA LEU A 51 4.21 6.32 1.98
C LEU A 51 5.06 5.50 1.04
N ARG A 52 4.85 4.20 1.02
CA ARG A 52 5.58 3.35 0.10
C ARG A 52 5.20 3.64 -1.34
N ALA A 53 3.91 3.87 -1.58
CA ALA A 53 3.47 4.21 -2.92
C ALA A 53 4.12 5.51 -3.38
N PHE A 54 4.21 6.49 -2.48
CA PHE A 54 4.84 7.73 -2.82
C PHE A 54 6.33 7.54 -3.13
N ARG A 55 6.99 6.76 -2.30
CA ARG A 55 8.42 6.53 -2.47
C ARG A 55 8.74 5.85 -3.78
N PHE A 56 7.90 4.92 -4.19
CA PHE A 56 8.17 4.13 -5.38
C PHE A 56 7.29 4.51 -6.56
N PHE A 57 6.69 5.69 -6.51
CA PHE A 57 5.78 6.09 -7.56
C PHE A 57 6.45 6.18 -8.93
N ASP A 58 7.72 6.50 -8.93
CA ASP A 58 8.44 6.58 -10.19
C ASP A 58 8.59 5.21 -10.86
N GLN A 59 8.34 4.14 -10.12
CA GLN A 59 8.36 2.82 -10.69
C GLN A 59 6.97 2.36 -11.12
N PHE A 60 5.94 3.14 -10.80
CA PHE A 60 4.60 2.80 -11.22
C PHE A 60 4.40 3.21 -12.66
N GLU A 61 3.92 2.30 -13.46
CA GLU A 61 3.69 2.57 -14.86
C GLU A 61 2.33 3.22 -15.02
N GLN A 62 2.31 4.50 -15.32
CA GLN A 62 1.05 5.23 -15.42
C GLN A 62 0.22 4.67 -16.55
N GLY A 63 -1.08 4.69 -16.34
CA GLY A 63 -1.97 4.09 -17.30
C GLY A 63 -2.27 2.64 -17.05
N THR A 64 -1.58 2.04 -16.09
CA THR A 64 -1.90 0.67 -15.70
C THR A 64 -2.80 0.71 -14.48
N ASN A 65 -3.02 -0.43 -13.87
CA ASN A 65 -4.00 -0.56 -12.79
C ASN A 65 -3.40 -0.10 -11.46
N ALA A 66 -3.63 1.15 -11.13
CA ALA A 66 -3.11 1.71 -9.88
C ALA A 66 -3.69 1.00 -8.66
N LYS A 67 -4.96 0.64 -8.72
CA LYS A 67 -5.58 -0.02 -7.58
C LYS A 67 -4.89 -1.34 -7.27
N ALA A 68 -4.61 -2.13 -8.29
CA ALA A 68 -3.94 -3.41 -8.08
C ALA A 68 -2.53 -3.20 -7.54
N TRP A 69 -1.85 -2.18 -8.03
CA TRP A 69 -0.52 -1.86 -7.57
C TRP A 69 -0.53 -1.50 -6.08
N LEU A 70 -1.50 -0.67 -5.70
CA LEU A 70 -1.62 -0.26 -4.30
C LEU A 70 -2.00 -1.42 -3.40
N PHE A 71 -2.89 -2.27 -3.86
CA PHE A 71 -3.29 -3.43 -3.07
C PHE A 71 -2.10 -4.36 -2.84
N ARG A 72 -1.26 -4.49 -3.84
CA ARG A 72 -0.07 -5.33 -3.70
C ARG A 72 0.88 -4.73 -2.67
N ILE A 73 1.07 -3.41 -2.70
CA ILE A 73 1.92 -2.76 -1.72
C ILE A 73 1.37 -2.98 -0.32
N MET A 74 0.06 -2.82 -0.16
CA MET A 74 -0.55 -2.96 1.15
C MET A 74 -0.43 -4.39 1.66
N LYS A 75 -0.70 -5.36 0.80
CA LYS A 75 -0.57 -6.75 1.20
C LYS A 75 0.86 -7.05 1.63
N ASN A 76 1.82 -6.59 0.84
CA ASN A 76 3.22 -6.86 1.17
C ASN A 76 3.64 -6.18 2.46
N SER A 77 3.16 -4.97 2.69
CA SER A 77 3.46 -4.27 3.93
C SER A 77 2.88 -5.02 5.13
N PHE A 78 1.66 -5.48 4.99
CA PHE A 78 1.01 -6.22 6.06
C PHE A 78 1.76 -7.52 6.35
N ILE A 79 2.15 -8.22 5.32
CA ILE A 79 2.87 -9.49 5.50
C ILE A 79 4.22 -9.25 6.15
N ASN A 80 4.91 -8.20 5.74
CA ASN A 80 6.19 -7.87 6.35
C ASN A 80 6.04 -7.58 7.83
N ASP A 81 5.04 -6.79 8.17
CA ASP A 81 4.81 -6.47 9.58
C ASP A 81 4.43 -7.71 10.37
N TYR A 82 3.61 -8.55 9.75
CA TYR A 82 3.19 -9.78 10.39
C TYR A 82 4.39 -10.68 10.67
N ARG A 83 5.30 -10.78 9.72
CA ARG A 83 6.48 -11.59 9.90
C ARG A 83 7.36 -11.09 11.02
N LYS A 84 7.48 -9.78 11.13
CA LYS A 84 8.27 -9.21 12.21
C LYS A 84 7.69 -9.56 13.56
N MET A 85 6.37 -9.51 13.68
CA MET A 85 5.71 -9.78 14.92
C MET A 85 5.57 -11.26 15.21
N SER A 86 5.59 -12.06 14.18
CA SER A 86 5.30 -13.48 14.32
C SER A 86 6.52 -14.30 14.48
N ARG A 87 7.31 -13.97 15.44
CA ARG A 87 8.35 -14.89 15.78
C ARG A 87 7.83 -16.00 16.61
N GLU A 88 6.64 -15.81 17.16
CA GLU A 88 6.03 -16.85 17.93
C GLU A 88 5.29 -17.80 17.07
N PRO A 89 5.24 -19.06 17.45
CA PRO A 89 4.79 -20.07 16.54
C PRO A 89 3.30 -20.19 16.30
N ASN A 90 2.48 -19.65 17.14
CA ASN A 90 1.05 -19.87 16.92
C ASN A 90 0.37 -18.66 16.34
N LYS A 91 0.92 -18.10 15.32
CA LYS A 91 0.28 -17.01 14.63
C LYS A 91 -0.48 -17.50 13.44
N VAL A 92 -1.24 -16.60 12.86
CA VAL A 92 -1.97 -16.90 11.65
C VAL A 92 -0.99 -17.31 10.58
N ASP A 93 -1.37 -18.33 9.85
CA ASP A 93 -0.53 -18.87 8.81
C ASP A 93 -0.39 -17.88 7.66
N TYR A 94 0.78 -17.87 7.06
CA TYR A 94 1.02 -17.06 5.89
C TYR A 94 0.03 -17.42 4.77
N ASP A 95 -0.28 -18.69 4.63
CA ASP A 95 -1.21 -19.14 3.61
C ASP A 95 -2.60 -18.60 3.85
N ASP A 96 -3.00 -18.42 5.09
CA ASP A 96 -4.30 -17.85 5.39
C ASP A 96 -4.38 -16.41 4.93
N ILE A 97 -3.30 -15.66 5.09
CA ILE A 97 -3.26 -14.30 4.63
C ILE A 97 -3.33 -14.24 3.12
N GLN A 98 -2.61 -15.13 2.47
CA GLN A 98 -2.59 -15.16 1.03
C GLN A 98 -3.97 -15.52 0.47
N ASN A 99 -4.61 -16.49 1.07
CA ASN A 99 -5.95 -16.90 0.66
C ASN A 99 -6.95 -15.77 0.84
N PHE A 100 -6.83 -15.06 1.94
CA PHE A 100 -7.73 -13.95 2.19
C PHE A 100 -7.58 -12.90 1.10
N TYR A 101 -6.33 -12.59 0.76
CA TYR A 101 -6.06 -11.60 -0.26
C TYR A 101 -6.63 -12.04 -1.62
N GLU A 102 -6.47 -13.30 -1.94
CA GLU A 102 -6.90 -13.78 -3.25
C GLU A 102 -8.41 -13.86 -3.37
N ASN A 103 -9.11 -13.88 -2.27
CA ASN A 103 -10.56 -13.95 -2.30
C ASN A 103 -11.23 -12.60 -2.25
N ILE A 104 -10.46 -11.54 -2.28
CA ILE A 104 -10.98 -10.21 -2.32
C ILE A 104 -11.16 -9.75 -3.76
#